data_3fde58393e71ba90eedb19d14eab3453
#
_entry.id   3fde58393e71ba90eedb19d14eab3453
#
_cell.length_a   1.000
_cell.length_b   1.000
_cell.length_c   1.000
_cell.angle_alpha   90.00
_cell.angle_beta   90.00
_cell.angle_gamma   90.00
#
_symmetry.space_group_name_H-M   'P 1'
#
loop_
_entity.id
_entity.type
_entity.pdbx_description
1 polymer ?
#
loop_
_entity_poly.entity_id
_entity_poly.type
_entity_poly.pdbx_seq_one_letter_code
_entity_poly.pdbx_strand_id
1 'polypeptide(L)'
;MKVLITNDDGVESPGLHALARGARDHGWDVVVAAPAEEASGTGAGLTAAAGDTRRVAVERREVPGLAGVPVYAVAAHPGLIALLAAQGAFGEPPEVVLSGINLGANTGRAVLHSGTVGAALTASLHGARALAVSLDVAPDDETDPHWDTAVTVAAGLFDRLAALPPGSVLNLNVPDRAESGPPRRAGLAESGTVQVHVEDTGDGTIALSAELVGDDLKPGSDAALLAEGHATVTALRSVAEDPDLVW
;
A
#
# COMPACT_ATOMS: atom_id res chain seq x y z
N MET A 1 6.44 -8.96 -17.93
CA MET A 1 6.51 -9.05 -16.45
C MET A 1 5.10 -9.14 -15.93
N LYS A 2 4.78 -10.14 -15.11
CA LYS A 2 3.46 -10.32 -14.48
C LYS A 2 3.36 -9.44 -13.24
N VAL A 3 2.31 -8.66 -13.16
CA VAL A 3 2.13 -7.69 -12.07
C VAL A 3 0.75 -7.84 -11.43
N LEU A 4 0.73 -7.99 -10.11
CA LEU A 4 -0.49 -7.85 -9.32
C LEU A 4 -0.64 -6.40 -8.87
N ILE A 5 -1.84 -5.85 -9.03
CA ILE A 5 -2.27 -4.61 -8.38
C ILE A 5 -3.28 -4.96 -7.29
N THR A 6 -3.06 -4.47 -6.10
CA THR A 6 -3.94 -4.64 -4.94
C THR A 6 -3.99 -3.37 -4.09
N ASN A 7 -4.82 -3.29 -3.07
CA ASN A 7 -4.90 -2.20 -2.09
C ASN A 7 -5.66 -2.67 -0.84
N ASP A 8 -5.93 -1.78 0.10
CA ASP A 8 -6.85 -1.96 1.23
C ASP A 8 -8.11 -1.07 1.15
N ASP A 9 -8.14 -0.07 0.26
CA ASP A 9 -9.32 0.78 0.03
C ASP A 9 -10.45 0.06 -0.73
N GLY A 10 -10.18 -1.12 -1.28
CA GLY A 10 -11.15 -1.93 -2.01
C GLY A 10 -11.07 -1.81 -3.54
N VAL A 11 -11.76 -2.76 -4.21
CA VAL A 11 -11.68 -2.94 -5.67
C VAL A 11 -12.24 -1.76 -6.48
N GLU A 12 -13.13 -0.97 -5.91
CA GLU A 12 -13.73 0.20 -6.55
C GLU A 12 -12.91 1.49 -6.36
N SER A 13 -11.80 1.44 -5.61
CA SER A 13 -10.98 2.61 -5.31
C SER A 13 -10.40 3.26 -6.57
N PRO A 14 -10.56 4.59 -6.74
CA PRO A 14 -9.97 5.33 -7.86
C PRO A 14 -8.44 5.24 -7.90
N GLY A 15 -7.79 5.21 -6.73
CA GLY A 15 -6.34 5.05 -6.60
C GLY A 15 -5.84 3.71 -7.14
N LEU A 16 -6.55 2.61 -6.85
CA LEU A 16 -6.27 1.28 -7.41
C LEU A 16 -6.34 1.30 -8.94
N HIS A 17 -7.42 1.88 -9.47
CA HIS A 17 -7.63 1.96 -10.91
C HIS A 17 -6.58 2.82 -11.61
N ALA A 18 -6.17 3.92 -10.98
CA ALA A 18 -5.11 4.78 -11.49
C ALA A 18 -3.77 4.03 -11.57
N LEU A 19 -3.39 3.33 -10.50
CA LEU A 19 -2.15 2.54 -10.45
C LEU A 19 -2.16 1.41 -11.49
N ALA A 20 -3.30 0.72 -11.64
CA ALA A 20 -3.45 -0.33 -12.63
C ALA A 20 -3.30 0.18 -14.06
N ARG A 21 -3.87 1.35 -14.38
CA ARG A 21 -3.67 2.02 -15.68
C ARG A 21 -2.20 2.36 -15.89
N GLY A 22 -1.53 2.97 -14.90
CA GLY A 22 -0.11 3.32 -15.00
C GLY A 22 0.79 2.11 -15.25
N ALA A 23 0.56 0.99 -14.58
CA ALA A 23 1.30 -0.25 -14.78
C ALA A 23 1.06 -0.87 -16.16
N ARG A 24 -0.21 -0.88 -16.63
CA ARG A 24 -0.56 -1.33 -17.99
C ARG A 24 0.10 -0.46 -19.06
N ASP A 25 0.04 0.86 -18.90
CA ASP A 25 0.57 1.82 -19.88
C ASP A 25 2.11 1.79 -19.91
N HIS A 26 2.75 1.34 -18.81
CA HIS A 26 4.19 0.99 -18.78
C HIS A 26 4.50 -0.29 -19.58
N GLY A 27 3.50 -1.04 -20.01
CA GLY A 27 3.66 -2.26 -20.82
C GLY A 27 3.75 -3.54 -19.99
N TRP A 28 3.35 -3.54 -18.73
CA TRP A 28 3.29 -4.71 -17.89
C TRP A 28 2.02 -5.53 -18.11
N ASP A 29 2.09 -6.82 -17.85
CA ASP A 29 0.96 -7.74 -17.88
C ASP A 29 0.27 -7.73 -16.52
N VAL A 30 -0.81 -6.96 -16.43
CA VAL A 30 -1.48 -6.58 -15.18
C VAL A 30 -2.66 -7.48 -14.89
N VAL A 31 -2.76 -7.92 -13.64
CA VAL A 31 -3.97 -8.44 -13.01
C VAL A 31 -4.29 -7.59 -11.77
N VAL A 32 -5.56 -7.26 -11.57
CA VAL A 32 -6.04 -6.58 -10.38
C VAL A 32 -6.79 -7.58 -9.51
N ALA A 33 -6.40 -7.69 -8.25
CA ALA A 33 -7.18 -8.41 -7.24
C ALA A 33 -7.13 -7.61 -5.93
N ALA A 34 -8.27 -7.16 -5.46
CA ALA A 34 -8.38 -6.28 -4.31
C ALA A 34 -9.57 -6.67 -3.43
N PRO A 35 -9.60 -6.25 -2.15
CA PRO A 35 -10.74 -6.49 -1.27
C PRO A 35 -12.05 -6.03 -1.91
N ALA A 36 -13.10 -6.83 -1.72
CA ALA A 36 -14.46 -6.46 -2.17
C ALA A 36 -14.98 -5.22 -1.43
N GLU A 37 -14.53 -5.01 -0.20
CA GLU A 37 -14.85 -3.89 0.69
C GLU A 37 -13.56 -3.34 1.30
N GLU A 38 -13.60 -2.11 1.80
CA GLU A 38 -12.47 -1.49 2.50
C GLU A 38 -11.98 -2.34 3.68
N ALA A 39 -10.66 -2.44 3.84
CA ALA A 39 -9.98 -3.28 4.82
C ALA A 39 -8.84 -2.54 5.53
N SER A 40 -9.04 -1.25 5.84
CA SER A 40 -8.04 -0.40 6.51
C SER A 40 -7.61 -0.94 7.87
N GLY A 41 -6.35 -0.75 8.24
CA GLY A 41 -5.80 -1.15 9.54
C GLY A 41 -5.56 -2.64 9.73
N THR A 42 -5.66 -3.46 8.68
CA THR A 42 -5.50 -4.93 8.78
C THR A 42 -4.06 -5.41 8.75
N GLY A 43 -3.11 -4.54 8.44
CA GLY A 43 -1.69 -4.90 8.31
C GLY A 43 -1.48 -6.05 7.31
N ALA A 44 -0.60 -6.99 7.65
CA ALA A 44 -0.35 -8.21 6.86
C ALA A 44 -1.30 -9.38 7.23
N GLY A 45 -2.52 -9.09 7.72
CA GLY A 45 -3.48 -10.10 8.15
C GLY A 45 -3.88 -11.07 7.05
N LEU A 46 -3.85 -12.37 7.35
CA LEU A 46 -4.22 -13.45 6.43
C LEU A 46 -5.66 -13.93 6.71
N THR A 47 -6.61 -12.99 6.77
CA THR A 47 -8.00 -13.29 7.14
C THR A 47 -8.93 -13.08 5.95
N ALA A 48 -9.86 -14.02 5.75
CA ALA A 48 -11.02 -13.81 4.88
C ALA A 48 -11.96 -12.80 5.54
N ALA A 49 -12.61 -11.94 4.75
CA ALA A 49 -13.40 -10.82 5.25
C ALA A 49 -14.61 -11.25 6.08
N ALA A 50 -15.22 -12.42 5.80
CA ALA A 50 -16.32 -12.99 6.58
C ALA A 50 -16.54 -14.48 6.30
N GLY A 51 -17.02 -15.24 7.26
CA GLY A 51 -17.54 -16.59 7.09
C GLY A 51 -16.49 -17.71 7.22
N ASP A 52 -16.61 -18.73 6.38
CA ASP A 52 -15.75 -19.92 6.40
C ASP A 52 -14.31 -19.53 5.99
N THR A 53 -13.37 -19.60 6.93
CA THR A 53 -11.96 -19.28 6.72
C THR A 53 -11.24 -20.19 5.70
N ARG A 54 -11.90 -21.23 5.20
CA ARG A 54 -11.38 -22.15 4.19
C ARG A 54 -11.81 -21.80 2.78
N ARG A 55 -12.73 -20.85 2.60
CA ARG A 55 -13.25 -20.43 1.30
C ARG A 55 -13.23 -18.91 1.21
N VAL A 56 -12.66 -18.40 0.14
CA VAL A 56 -12.61 -16.96 -0.18
C VAL A 56 -13.47 -16.77 -1.43
N ALA A 57 -14.49 -15.92 -1.34
CA ALA A 57 -15.27 -15.56 -2.51
C ALA A 57 -14.45 -14.66 -3.42
N VAL A 58 -14.45 -14.97 -4.72
CA VAL A 58 -13.77 -14.19 -5.75
C VAL A 58 -14.76 -13.89 -6.85
N GLU A 59 -14.95 -12.62 -7.17
CA GLU A 59 -15.88 -12.18 -8.20
C GLU A 59 -15.13 -11.36 -9.26
N ARG A 60 -15.34 -11.70 -10.54
CA ARG A 60 -14.78 -10.93 -11.64
C ARG A 60 -15.56 -9.62 -11.82
N ARG A 61 -14.84 -8.53 -12.00
CA ARG A 61 -15.38 -7.18 -12.22
C ARG A 61 -14.95 -6.64 -13.58
N GLU A 62 -15.79 -5.77 -14.13
CA GLU A 62 -15.42 -4.92 -15.26
C GLU A 62 -15.29 -3.49 -14.77
N VAL A 63 -14.12 -2.90 -14.98
CA VAL A 63 -13.81 -1.55 -14.52
C VAL A 63 -13.59 -0.63 -15.72
N PRO A 64 -14.30 0.49 -15.80
CA PRO A 64 -14.08 1.49 -16.85
C PRO A 64 -12.61 1.93 -16.90
N GLY A 65 -12.04 1.99 -18.11
CA GLY A 65 -10.63 2.36 -18.30
C GLY A 65 -9.61 1.22 -18.09
N LEU A 66 -10.04 0.02 -17.66
CA LEU A 66 -9.20 -1.18 -17.53
C LEU A 66 -9.64 -2.30 -18.49
N ALA A 67 -10.12 -1.94 -19.68
CA ALA A 67 -10.51 -2.92 -20.68
C ALA A 67 -9.35 -3.89 -21.00
N GLY A 68 -9.65 -5.21 -20.94
CA GLY A 68 -8.66 -6.25 -21.17
C GLY A 68 -7.81 -6.63 -19.96
N VAL A 69 -7.85 -5.88 -18.86
CA VAL A 69 -7.21 -6.23 -17.60
C VAL A 69 -8.17 -7.10 -16.77
N PRO A 70 -7.77 -8.30 -16.32
CA PRO A 70 -8.56 -9.08 -15.37
C PRO A 70 -8.66 -8.35 -14.02
N VAL A 71 -9.88 -8.12 -13.53
CA VAL A 71 -10.14 -7.50 -12.24
C VAL A 71 -10.97 -8.42 -11.38
N TYR A 72 -10.56 -8.62 -10.13
CA TYR A 72 -11.21 -9.50 -9.15
C TYR A 72 -11.49 -8.75 -7.85
N ALA A 73 -12.75 -8.78 -7.43
CA ALA A 73 -13.17 -8.44 -6.07
C ALA A 73 -13.02 -9.70 -5.19
N VAL A 74 -12.29 -9.60 -4.11
CA VAL A 74 -11.95 -10.74 -3.26
C VAL A 74 -12.44 -10.49 -1.84
N ALA A 75 -13.17 -11.42 -1.25
CA ALA A 75 -13.64 -11.33 0.13
C ALA A 75 -12.51 -11.67 1.11
N ALA A 76 -11.43 -10.91 1.06
CA ALA A 76 -10.22 -11.12 1.86
C ALA A 76 -9.44 -9.82 2.09
N HIS A 77 -8.60 -9.81 3.10
CA HIS A 77 -7.66 -8.73 3.38
C HIS A 77 -6.49 -8.74 2.39
N PRO A 78 -5.82 -7.59 2.16
CA PRO A 78 -4.78 -7.44 1.15
C PRO A 78 -3.61 -8.42 1.28
N GLY A 79 -3.18 -8.71 2.51
CA GLY A 79 -2.14 -9.70 2.77
C GLY A 79 -2.52 -11.10 2.27
N LEU A 80 -3.76 -11.54 2.50
CA LEU A 80 -4.23 -12.83 2.00
C LEU A 80 -4.35 -12.82 0.47
N ILE A 81 -4.76 -11.71 -0.14
CA ILE A 81 -4.83 -11.57 -1.61
C ILE A 81 -3.43 -11.71 -2.22
N ALA A 82 -2.42 -11.06 -1.64
CA ALA A 82 -1.03 -11.19 -2.09
C ALA A 82 -0.52 -12.64 -1.98
N LEU A 83 -0.86 -13.34 -0.88
CA LEU A 83 -0.55 -14.76 -0.71
C LEU A 83 -1.24 -15.62 -1.77
N LEU A 84 -2.55 -15.42 -2.02
CA LEU A 84 -3.31 -16.17 -3.02
C LEU A 84 -2.73 -15.96 -4.42
N ALA A 85 -2.34 -14.73 -4.77
CA ALA A 85 -1.69 -14.43 -6.03
C ALA A 85 -0.35 -15.14 -6.19
N ALA A 86 0.47 -15.20 -5.14
CA ALA A 86 1.73 -15.93 -5.14
C ALA A 86 1.53 -17.46 -5.32
N GLN A 87 0.35 -17.98 -4.97
CA GLN A 87 -0.04 -19.38 -5.19
C GLN A 87 -0.77 -19.60 -6.54
N GLY A 88 -0.86 -18.58 -7.39
CA GLY A 88 -1.44 -18.70 -8.73
C GLY A 88 -2.96 -18.60 -8.80
N ALA A 89 -3.63 -18.07 -7.76
CA ALA A 89 -5.09 -17.97 -7.73
C ALA A 89 -5.67 -17.05 -8.83
N PHE A 90 -4.88 -16.09 -9.33
CA PHE A 90 -5.29 -15.13 -10.35
C PHE A 90 -4.51 -15.27 -11.67
N GLY A 91 -3.89 -16.41 -11.91
CA GLY A 91 -3.04 -16.70 -13.05
C GLY A 91 -1.61 -17.04 -12.64
N GLU A 92 -0.62 -16.73 -13.48
CA GLU A 92 0.79 -16.94 -13.11
C GLU A 92 1.17 -16.09 -11.92
N PRO A 93 1.97 -16.62 -10.96
CA PRO A 93 2.45 -15.84 -9.82
C PRO A 93 3.12 -14.52 -10.25
N PRO A 94 2.81 -13.38 -9.58
CA PRO A 94 3.36 -12.11 -9.99
C PRO A 94 4.85 -11.98 -9.65
N GLU A 95 5.62 -11.40 -10.56
CA GLU A 95 7.02 -11.01 -10.34
C GLU A 95 7.12 -9.69 -9.57
N VAL A 96 6.09 -8.85 -9.74
CA VAL A 96 5.96 -7.55 -9.08
C VAL A 96 4.55 -7.42 -8.48
N VAL A 97 4.48 -6.83 -7.31
CA VAL A 97 3.21 -6.43 -6.67
C VAL A 97 3.24 -4.93 -6.40
N LEU A 98 2.25 -4.22 -6.94
CA LEU A 98 1.99 -2.84 -6.59
C LEU A 98 0.77 -2.79 -5.68
N SER A 99 0.91 -2.22 -4.50
CA SER A 99 -0.17 -2.08 -3.52
C SER A 99 -0.51 -0.61 -3.33
N GLY A 100 -1.72 -0.23 -3.63
CA GLY A 100 -2.22 1.16 -3.58
C GLY A 100 -3.06 1.53 -4.81
N ILE A 101 -3.25 2.84 -5.07
CA ILE A 101 -2.73 4.00 -4.31
C ILE A 101 -3.65 4.22 -3.12
N ASN A 102 -3.08 4.15 -1.91
CA ASN A 102 -3.80 4.39 -0.67
C ASN A 102 -4.19 5.87 -0.53
N LEU A 103 -5.41 6.11 -0.05
CA LEU A 103 -5.86 7.44 0.34
C LEU A 103 -5.34 7.74 1.76
N GLY A 104 -4.30 8.54 1.85
CA GLY A 104 -3.57 8.83 3.09
C GLY A 104 -2.16 8.21 3.11
N ALA A 105 -1.24 8.88 3.79
CA ALA A 105 0.15 8.47 3.88
C ALA A 105 0.37 7.25 4.80
N ASN A 106 1.30 6.39 4.40
CA ASN A 106 1.81 5.30 5.23
C ASN A 106 3.28 5.58 5.59
N THR A 107 3.52 6.20 6.73
CA THR A 107 4.84 6.66 7.18
C THR A 107 5.25 6.09 8.53
N GLY A 108 6.53 6.16 8.83
CA GLY A 108 7.09 5.74 10.10
C GLY A 108 6.81 4.26 10.44
N ARG A 109 6.95 3.92 11.70
CA ARG A 109 6.72 2.54 12.17
C ARG A 109 5.25 2.12 12.13
N ALA A 110 4.32 3.08 11.94
CA ALA A 110 2.90 2.80 11.77
C ALA A 110 2.59 1.98 10.49
N VAL A 111 3.52 1.91 9.53
CA VAL A 111 3.44 1.01 8.36
C VAL A 111 3.16 -0.46 8.75
N LEU A 112 3.46 -0.85 9.98
CA LEU A 112 3.14 -2.17 10.53
C LEU A 112 1.63 -2.48 10.47
N HIS A 113 0.80 -1.45 10.62
CA HIS A 113 -0.67 -1.58 10.67
C HIS A 113 -1.33 -1.32 9.31
N SER A 114 -0.59 -0.88 8.31
CA SER A 114 -1.09 -0.60 6.97
C SER A 114 -1.39 -1.87 6.20
N GLY A 115 -2.61 -2.00 5.66
CA GLY A 115 -2.98 -3.08 4.75
C GLY A 115 -2.24 -2.98 3.41
N THR A 116 -2.06 -1.74 2.91
CA THR A 116 -1.29 -1.44 1.69
C THR A 116 0.15 -1.94 1.81
N VAL A 117 0.85 -1.57 2.89
CA VAL A 117 2.23 -2.02 3.14
C VAL A 117 2.28 -3.50 3.49
N GLY A 118 1.29 -4.00 4.23
CA GLY A 118 1.16 -5.42 4.60
C GLY A 118 1.06 -6.35 3.40
N ALA A 119 0.33 -5.97 2.35
CA ALA A 119 0.28 -6.71 1.09
C ALA A 119 1.65 -6.75 0.40
N ALA A 120 2.34 -5.62 0.33
CA ALA A 120 3.68 -5.53 -0.25
C ALA A 120 4.70 -6.40 0.51
N LEU A 121 4.68 -6.36 1.85
CA LEU A 121 5.52 -7.20 2.69
C LEU A 121 5.20 -8.69 2.52
N THR A 122 3.92 -9.05 2.44
CA THR A 122 3.49 -10.43 2.21
C THR A 122 3.96 -10.93 0.84
N ALA A 123 3.79 -10.13 -0.21
CA ALA A 123 4.28 -10.47 -1.55
C ALA A 123 5.79 -10.74 -1.57
N SER A 124 6.56 -9.95 -0.83
CA SER A 124 8.02 -10.08 -0.75
C SER A 124 8.48 -11.39 -0.13
N LEU A 125 7.74 -11.94 0.85
CA LEU A 125 8.01 -13.25 1.45
C LEU A 125 7.89 -14.40 0.45
N HIS A 126 7.15 -14.16 -0.65
CA HIS A 126 6.97 -15.12 -1.74
C HIS A 126 7.83 -14.79 -2.97
N GLY A 127 8.82 -13.90 -2.81
CA GLY A 127 9.82 -13.61 -3.84
C GLY A 127 9.43 -12.52 -4.83
N ALA A 128 8.23 -11.96 -4.76
CA ALA A 128 7.88 -10.80 -5.59
C ALA A 128 8.64 -9.55 -5.14
N ARG A 129 8.91 -8.64 -6.06
CA ARG A 129 9.32 -7.27 -5.75
C ARG A 129 8.07 -6.47 -5.49
N ALA A 130 8.06 -5.61 -4.49
CA ALA A 130 6.84 -4.92 -4.13
C ALA A 130 7.04 -3.40 -3.96
N LEU A 131 6.03 -2.63 -4.36
CA LEU A 131 5.93 -1.20 -4.13
C LEU A 131 4.58 -0.91 -3.48
N ALA A 132 4.60 -0.43 -2.26
CA ALA A 132 3.45 0.21 -1.63
C ALA A 132 3.43 1.68 -2.05
N VAL A 133 2.26 2.18 -2.46
CA VAL A 133 2.07 3.55 -2.94
C VAL A 133 0.95 4.22 -2.18
N SER A 134 1.22 5.39 -1.61
CA SER A 134 0.26 6.19 -0.84
C SER A 134 0.29 7.64 -1.32
N LEU A 135 -0.87 8.27 -1.34
CA LEU A 135 -1.07 9.70 -1.60
C LEU A 135 -1.44 10.38 -0.28
N ASP A 136 -0.65 11.38 0.12
CA ASP A 136 -0.83 12.10 1.39
C ASP A 136 -1.92 13.17 1.26
N VAL A 137 -3.16 12.70 1.30
CA VAL A 137 -4.36 13.53 1.29
C VAL A 137 -4.69 13.94 2.71
N ALA A 138 -4.91 15.23 2.94
CA ALA A 138 -5.34 15.72 4.24
C ALA A 138 -6.77 15.21 4.57
N PRO A 139 -7.07 14.84 5.82
CA PRO A 139 -8.37 14.26 6.19
C PRO A 139 -9.58 15.16 5.87
N ASP A 140 -9.38 16.48 5.85
CA ASP A 140 -10.44 17.47 5.63
C ASP A 140 -10.37 18.09 4.21
N ASP A 141 -9.57 17.53 3.32
CA ASP A 141 -9.47 18.03 1.94
C ASP A 141 -10.65 17.52 1.10
N GLU A 142 -11.51 18.43 0.67
CA GLU A 142 -12.66 18.13 -0.18
C GLU A 142 -12.31 18.18 -1.70
N THR A 143 -11.04 18.39 -2.04
CA THR A 143 -10.60 18.42 -3.45
C THR A 143 -10.42 17.00 -3.99
N ASP A 144 -10.54 16.86 -5.32
CA ASP A 144 -10.26 15.58 -5.95
C ASP A 144 -8.76 15.24 -5.80
N PRO A 145 -8.42 14.05 -5.26
CA PRO A 145 -7.03 13.65 -5.07
C PRO A 145 -6.23 13.58 -6.38
N HIS A 146 -4.98 14.01 -6.35
CA HIS A 146 -4.10 14.03 -7.52
C HIS A 146 -3.49 12.64 -7.84
N TRP A 147 -4.36 11.66 -8.12
CA TRP A 147 -3.96 10.29 -8.44
C TRP A 147 -2.92 10.20 -9.55
N ASP A 148 -3.05 11.02 -10.60
CA ASP A 148 -2.13 11.02 -11.75
C ASP A 148 -0.71 11.46 -11.37
N THR A 149 -0.58 12.35 -10.38
CA THR A 149 0.73 12.72 -9.82
C THR A 149 1.37 11.53 -9.12
N ALA A 150 0.62 10.83 -8.28
CA ALA A 150 1.13 9.63 -7.60
C ALA A 150 1.50 8.53 -8.60
N VAL A 151 0.71 8.32 -9.66
CA VAL A 151 1.03 7.37 -10.75
C VAL A 151 2.32 7.77 -11.45
N THR A 152 2.49 9.06 -11.77
CA THR A 152 3.69 9.56 -12.46
C THR A 152 4.96 9.31 -11.64
N VAL A 153 4.90 9.61 -10.34
CA VAL A 153 6.04 9.38 -9.42
C VAL A 153 6.32 7.89 -9.26
N ALA A 154 5.28 7.06 -9.12
CA ALA A 154 5.42 5.61 -9.00
C ALA A 154 6.01 4.98 -10.27
N ALA A 155 5.53 5.39 -11.46
CA ALA A 155 6.03 4.92 -12.75
C ALA A 155 7.52 5.23 -12.95
N GLY A 156 7.99 6.34 -12.42
CA GLY A 156 9.43 6.68 -12.39
C GLY A 156 10.29 5.69 -11.60
N LEU A 157 9.69 4.81 -10.80
CA LEU A 157 10.37 3.76 -10.04
C LEU A 157 10.23 2.36 -10.66
N PHE A 158 9.35 2.14 -11.64
CA PHE A 158 9.01 0.79 -12.13
C PHE A 158 10.20 0.01 -12.68
N ASP A 159 11.00 0.62 -13.56
CA ASP A 159 12.19 -0.05 -14.11
C ASP A 159 13.22 -0.36 -13.02
N ARG A 160 13.38 0.57 -12.08
CA ARG A 160 14.28 0.35 -10.94
C ARG A 160 13.77 -0.76 -10.04
N LEU A 161 12.46 -0.79 -9.74
CA LEU A 161 11.84 -1.85 -8.95
C LEU A 161 12.04 -3.21 -9.62
N ALA A 162 11.81 -3.28 -10.93
CA ALA A 162 11.99 -4.50 -11.72
C ALA A 162 13.44 -5.05 -11.69
N ALA A 163 14.43 -4.16 -11.53
CA ALA A 163 15.84 -4.51 -11.44
C ALA A 163 16.33 -4.87 -10.04
N LEU A 164 15.53 -4.64 -8.99
CA LEU A 164 15.90 -5.00 -7.62
C LEU A 164 15.95 -6.53 -7.43
N PRO A 165 16.63 -7.03 -6.41
CA PRO A 165 16.56 -8.43 -6.02
C PRO A 165 15.12 -8.87 -5.71
N PRO A 166 14.75 -10.14 -5.98
CA PRO A 166 13.49 -10.70 -5.48
C PRO A 166 13.33 -10.51 -3.97
N GLY A 167 12.09 -10.25 -3.54
CA GLY A 167 11.79 -9.97 -2.13
C GLY A 167 12.07 -8.54 -1.67
N SER A 168 12.47 -7.64 -2.57
CA SER A 168 12.63 -6.21 -2.25
C SER A 168 11.28 -5.52 -2.08
N VAL A 169 11.20 -4.62 -1.08
CA VAL A 169 10.01 -3.80 -0.81
C VAL A 169 10.39 -2.34 -0.75
N LEU A 170 9.65 -1.52 -1.49
CA LEU A 170 9.69 -0.07 -1.42
C LEU A 170 8.35 0.45 -0.92
N ASN A 171 8.39 1.48 -0.06
CA ASN A 171 7.23 2.23 0.39
C ASN A 171 7.35 3.66 -0.14
N LEU A 172 6.42 4.07 -0.98
CA LEU A 172 6.36 5.38 -1.63
C LEU A 172 5.21 6.18 -1.04
N ASN A 173 5.49 7.38 -0.54
CA ASN A 173 4.48 8.36 -0.20
C ASN A 173 4.65 9.59 -1.10
N VAL A 174 3.55 10.07 -1.66
CA VAL A 174 3.51 11.22 -2.57
C VAL A 174 2.61 12.29 -1.96
N PRO A 175 3.05 13.56 -1.85
CA PRO A 175 2.19 14.62 -1.38
C PRO A 175 1.05 14.88 -2.39
N ASP A 176 -0.16 15.13 -1.89
CA ASP A 176 -1.32 15.41 -2.74
C ASP A 176 -1.25 16.82 -3.33
N ARG A 177 -0.76 16.89 -4.55
CA ARG A 177 -0.64 18.13 -5.34
C ARG A 177 -0.53 17.83 -6.83
N ALA A 178 -0.80 18.83 -7.65
CA ALA A 178 -0.80 18.70 -9.11
C ALA A 178 0.55 18.25 -9.69
N GLU A 179 1.66 18.57 -9.05
CA GLU A 179 3.01 18.19 -9.49
C GLU A 179 3.88 17.77 -8.30
N SER A 180 4.66 16.72 -8.47
CA SER A 180 5.67 16.28 -7.51
C SER A 180 6.95 15.90 -8.23
N GLY A 181 8.09 16.22 -7.62
CA GLY A 181 9.40 15.80 -8.11
C GLY A 181 9.69 14.32 -7.86
N PRO A 182 10.85 13.82 -8.30
CA PRO A 182 11.27 12.45 -8.03
C PRO A 182 11.37 12.22 -6.51
N PRO A 183 11.03 10.99 -6.04
CA PRO A 183 11.00 10.71 -4.61
C PRO A 183 12.40 10.74 -4.00
N ARG A 184 12.50 11.30 -2.80
CA ARG A 184 13.71 11.31 -1.97
C ARG A 184 13.79 10.01 -1.16
N ARG A 185 15.00 9.46 -1.06
CA ARG A 185 15.22 8.34 -0.15
C ARG A 185 15.09 8.83 1.29
N ALA A 186 14.27 8.12 2.07
CA ALA A 186 13.98 8.43 3.46
C ALA A 186 14.19 7.21 4.38
N GLY A 187 14.45 7.48 5.66
CA GLY A 187 14.33 6.49 6.73
C GLY A 187 12.93 6.49 7.31
N LEU A 188 12.51 5.41 7.98
CA LEU A 188 11.26 5.41 8.74
C LEU A 188 11.32 6.39 9.92
N ALA A 189 10.29 7.20 10.08
CA ALA A 189 10.07 7.96 11.31
C ALA A 189 9.80 7.01 12.49
N GLU A 190 10.02 7.46 13.72
CA GLU A 190 9.70 6.67 14.92
C GLU A 190 8.19 6.51 15.10
N SER A 191 7.43 7.58 14.80
CA SER A 191 5.96 7.60 14.75
C SER A 191 5.51 7.80 13.31
N GLY A 192 4.29 7.37 12.98
CA GLY A 192 3.62 7.79 11.73
C GLY A 192 3.23 9.26 11.80
N THR A 193 2.71 9.80 10.70
CA THR A 193 2.14 11.16 10.65
C THR A 193 0.88 11.30 11.52
N VAL A 194 0.27 10.19 11.91
CA VAL A 194 -0.93 10.14 12.75
C VAL A 194 -0.62 9.39 14.04
N GLN A 195 -0.92 10.00 15.19
CA GLN A 195 -0.96 9.34 16.50
C GLN A 195 -2.40 9.10 16.93
N VAL A 196 -2.65 7.93 17.51
CA VAL A 196 -3.95 7.61 18.09
C VAL A 196 -3.92 7.97 19.57
N HIS A 197 -4.81 8.86 19.95
CA HIS A 197 -5.10 9.15 21.36
C HIS A 197 -6.28 8.31 21.82
N VAL A 198 -6.16 7.82 23.04
CA VAL A 198 -7.14 6.94 23.67
C VAL A 198 -7.76 7.67 24.84
N GLU A 199 -9.07 7.83 24.85
CA GLU A 199 -9.83 8.47 25.92
C GLU A 199 -10.88 7.51 26.46
N ASP A 200 -10.89 7.29 27.78
CA ASP A 200 -11.94 6.53 28.44
C ASP A 200 -13.19 7.42 28.60
N THR A 201 -14.27 7.04 27.93
CA THR A 201 -15.53 7.79 27.96
C THR A 201 -16.34 7.57 29.24
N GLY A 202 -15.91 6.65 30.13
CA GLY A 202 -16.53 6.38 31.43
C GLY A 202 -17.84 5.57 31.36
N ASP A 203 -18.29 5.16 30.19
CA ASP A 203 -19.50 4.34 29.95
C ASP A 203 -19.17 2.89 29.55
N GLY A 204 -17.92 2.49 29.70
CA GLY A 204 -17.42 1.19 29.28
C GLY A 204 -16.98 1.14 27.81
N THR A 205 -16.90 2.30 27.17
CA THR A 205 -16.31 2.46 25.83
C THR A 205 -15.03 3.29 25.88
N ILE A 206 -14.24 3.18 24.82
CA ILE A 206 -12.98 3.93 24.63
C ILE A 206 -13.13 4.70 23.33
N ALA A 207 -12.99 6.03 23.40
CA ALA A 207 -12.90 6.87 22.22
C ALA A 207 -11.47 6.87 21.67
N LEU A 208 -11.36 6.74 20.36
CA LEU A 208 -10.11 6.87 19.63
C LEU A 208 -10.16 8.16 18.83
N SER A 209 -9.18 9.03 19.01
CA SER A 209 -8.97 10.18 18.15
C SER A 209 -7.61 10.10 17.48
N ALA A 210 -7.54 10.57 16.24
CA ALA A 210 -6.30 10.64 15.48
C ALA A 210 -5.81 12.09 15.48
N GLU A 211 -4.55 12.31 15.83
CA GLU A 211 -3.92 13.62 15.80
C GLU A 211 -2.68 13.58 14.90
N LEU A 212 -2.52 14.64 14.09
CA LEU A 212 -1.33 14.78 13.24
C LEU A 212 -0.13 15.14 14.13
N VAL A 213 0.94 14.39 14.00
CA VAL A 213 2.22 14.68 14.69
C VAL A 213 2.91 15.83 13.98
N GLY A 214 2.97 17.02 14.63
CA GLY A 214 3.47 18.23 14.00
C GLY A 214 4.97 18.50 14.18
N ASP A 215 5.49 18.52 15.41
CA ASP A 215 6.67 19.33 15.69
C ASP A 215 8.01 18.60 15.96
N ASP A 216 8.04 17.26 16.13
CA ASP A 216 9.25 16.52 16.48
C ASP A 216 9.66 15.44 15.45
N LEU A 217 9.43 15.71 14.16
CA LEU A 217 9.81 14.77 13.12
C LEU A 217 11.34 14.75 12.91
N LYS A 218 11.94 13.59 12.99
CA LYS A 218 13.37 13.41 12.76
C LYS A 218 13.73 13.83 11.34
N PRO A 219 14.67 14.80 11.14
CA PRO A 219 15.10 15.22 9.81
C PRO A 219 15.55 14.05 8.93
N GLY A 220 15.09 14.04 7.68
CA GLY A 220 15.39 12.96 6.72
C GLY A 220 14.55 11.69 6.89
N SER A 221 13.59 11.67 7.81
CA SER A 221 12.58 10.63 7.88
C SER A 221 11.51 10.81 6.78
N ASP A 222 10.78 9.76 6.49
CA ASP A 222 9.68 9.76 5.52
C ASP A 222 8.61 10.79 5.89
N ALA A 223 8.18 10.81 7.15
CA ALA A 223 7.20 11.78 7.63
C ALA A 223 7.72 13.24 7.54
N ALA A 224 8.98 13.51 7.94
CA ALA A 224 9.55 14.85 7.88
C ALA A 224 9.64 15.38 6.44
N LEU A 225 10.21 14.58 5.52
CA LEU A 225 10.33 14.98 4.13
C LEU A 225 8.98 15.13 3.43
N LEU A 226 7.98 14.30 3.79
CA LEU A 226 6.64 14.41 3.26
C LEU A 226 5.97 15.70 3.74
N ALA A 227 6.09 16.06 5.02
CA ALA A 227 5.62 17.33 5.57
C ALA A 227 6.29 18.55 4.92
N GLU A 228 7.56 18.43 4.49
CA GLU A 228 8.25 19.43 3.67
C GLU A 228 7.75 19.46 2.22
N GLY A 229 6.83 18.55 1.86
CA GLY A 229 6.20 18.44 0.56
C GLY A 229 7.03 17.68 -0.48
N HIS A 230 7.86 16.76 -0.08
CA HIS A 230 8.62 15.91 -0.97
C HIS A 230 8.02 14.50 -1.03
N ALA A 231 7.90 13.95 -2.22
CA ALA A 231 7.67 12.52 -2.34
C ALA A 231 8.82 11.75 -1.69
N THR A 232 8.51 10.66 -0.98
CA THR A 232 9.50 9.87 -0.23
C THR A 232 9.46 8.41 -0.63
N VAL A 233 10.63 7.77 -0.69
CA VAL A 233 10.73 6.32 -0.87
C VAL A 233 11.61 5.72 0.22
N THR A 234 11.06 4.74 0.92
CA THR A 234 11.74 3.98 1.99
C THR A 234 11.85 2.52 1.59
N ALA A 235 13.05 1.95 1.65
CA ALA A 235 13.23 0.51 1.49
C ALA A 235 12.87 -0.20 2.80
N LEU A 236 11.92 -1.13 2.72
CA LEU A 236 11.48 -1.92 3.85
C LEU A 236 12.07 -3.32 3.79
N ARG A 237 12.22 -3.93 4.94
CA ARG A 237 12.54 -5.35 5.09
C ARG A 237 11.36 -6.03 5.78
N SER A 238 10.93 -7.14 5.24
CA SER A 238 9.95 -7.99 5.91
C SER A 238 10.53 -8.61 7.18
N VAL A 239 9.76 -9.42 7.88
CA VAL A 239 10.20 -10.09 9.11
C VAL A 239 11.48 -10.86 8.85
N ALA A 240 12.49 -10.60 9.68
CA ALA A 240 13.78 -11.28 9.68
C ALA A 240 14.22 -11.54 11.13
N GLU A 241 15.05 -12.54 11.32
CA GLU A 241 15.77 -12.72 12.59
C GLU A 241 16.74 -11.55 12.83
N ASP A 242 17.04 -11.27 14.07
CA ASP A 242 18.12 -10.36 14.47
C ASP A 242 19.34 -11.23 14.86
N PRO A 243 20.31 -11.43 13.94
CA PRO A 243 21.46 -12.28 14.20
C PRO A 243 22.46 -11.67 15.18
N ASP A 244 22.36 -10.38 15.46
CA ASP A 244 23.27 -9.65 16.36
C ASP A 244 22.77 -9.64 17.82
N LEU A 245 21.52 -10.06 18.06
CA LEU A 245 20.96 -10.14 19.39
C LEU A 245 21.43 -11.43 20.09
N VAL A 246 22.30 -11.26 21.07
CA VAL A 246 22.75 -12.37 21.96
C VAL A 246 21.85 -12.42 23.17
N TRP A 247 21.27 -13.58 23.46
CA TRP A 247 20.34 -13.83 24.58
C TRP A 247 20.77 -15.04 25.43
#